data_819eadc734fcc1d847cb7e296302a4c4
#
_entry.id   819eadc734fcc1d847cb7e296302a4c4
#
_cell.length_a   1.000
_cell.length_b   1.000
_cell.length_c   1.000
_cell.angle_alpha   90.00
_cell.angle_beta   90.00
_cell.angle_gamma   90.00
#
_symmetry.space_group_name_H-M   'P 1'
#
loop_
_entity.id
_entity.type
_entity.pdbx_description
1 polymer ?
#
loop_
_entity_poly.entity_id
_entity_poly.type
_entity_poly.pdbx_seq_one_letter_code
_entity_poly.pdbx_strand_id
1 'polypeptide(L)'
;DSDHSLRSVIWRLKEAILQERLVNMSSIEAYAYAIDEYCKLFVSNRSDISHYFRTLYRLLTIADSCPLNGGNAKMKYIKIIRSQLSDDELLLIYYNCHSTYAGKSRRLISEYNLLKHLSPIHKFEIINRFQIGDDVIIRIENFYDIVSPHIVEFVNFVCDNFEDAHEKEMEVKNMNCIFQMEYDEDIVFSIVCKKSNANTENLTKMFMYLLHDLLFLSQFETGEKTITTNNSIDSSTGYSIYTYTVHVEDIKKITIDKK
;
A
#
# COMPACT_ATOMS: atom_id res chain seq x y z
N ASP A 1 19.70 7.18 -29.39
CA ASP A 1 19.18 8.19 -28.45
C ASP A 1 18.50 7.46 -27.31
N SER A 2 19.20 7.32 -26.19
CA SER A 2 18.62 6.77 -24.96
C SER A 2 17.65 7.83 -24.42
N ASP A 3 16.37 7.57 -24.51
CA ASP A 3 15.35 8.41 -23.87
C ASP A 3 15.58 8.35 -22.33
N HIS A 4 16.15 9.43 -21.80
CA HIS A 4 16.44 9.61 -20.37
C HIS A 4 15.21 10.10 -19.59
N SER A 5 14.01 9.92 -20.13
CA SER A 5 12.77 10.31 -19.45
C SER A 5 12.49 9.42 -18.24
N LEU A 6 11.74 9.95 -17.26
CA LEU A 6 11.26 9.17 -16.11
C LEU A 6 10.47 7.94 -16.56
N ARG A 7 9.75 8.02 -17.69
CA ARG A 7 9.06 6.88 -18.30
C ARG A 7 10.01 5.74 -18.67
N SER A 8 11.17 6.05 -19.24
CA SER A 8 12.15 5.02 -19.59
C SER A 8 12.73 4.33 -18.34
N VAL A 9 12.88 5.10 -17.25
CA VAL A 9 13.33 4.56 -15.96
C VAL A 9 12.28 3.61 -15.38
N ILE A 10 11.03 4.00 -15.38
CA ILE A 10 9.90 3.18 -14.89
C ILE A 10 9.74 1.92 -15.74
N TRP A 11 9.83 2.06 -17.06
CA TRP A 11 9.76 0.94 -17.97
C TRP A 11 10.88 -0.08 -17.69
N ARG A 12 12.13 0.37 -17.47
CA ARG A 12 13.25 -0.52 -17.10
C ARG A 12 13.05 -1.18 -15.75
N LEU A 13 12.49 -0.47 -14.78
CA LEU A 13 12.16 -1.03 -13.48
C LEU A 13 11.11 -2.13 -13.64
N LYS A 14 10.07 -1.86 -14.41
CA LYS A 14 9.04 -2.83 -14.75
C LYS A 14 9.62 -4.07 -15.40
N GLU A 15 10.46 -3.92 -16.42
CA GLU A 15 11.15 -5.02 -17.10
C GLU A 15 12.05 -5.83 -16.15
N ALA A 16 12.79 -5.17 -15.28
CA ALA A 16 13.66 -5.84 -14.31
C ALA A 16 12.86 -6.66 -13.28
N ILE A 17 11.70 -6.17 -12.87
CA ILE A 17 10.83 -6.85 -11.89
C ILE A 17 9.97 -7.93 -12.55
N LEU A 18 9.60 -7.76 -13.84
CA LEU A 18 8.76 -8.69 -14.61
C LEU A 18 9.40 -10.07 -14.88
N GLN A 19 10.69 -10.23 -14.64
CA GLN A 19 11.34 -11.51 -14.89
C GLN A 19 10.86 -12.57 -13.91
N GLU A 20 10.38 -13.69 -14.42
CA GLU A 20 9.79 -14.94 -13.91
C GLU A 20 9.98 -15.35 -12.44
N ARG A 21 10.84 -14.66 -11.69
CA ARG A 21 11.23 -15.05 -10.32
C ARG A 21 10.18 -14.72 -9.25
N LEU A 22 9.33 -13.73 -9.49
CA LEU A 22 8.40 -13.23 -8.47
C LEU A 22 7.28 -14.22 -8.11
N VAL A 23 6.90 -15.09 -9.04
CA VAL A 23 5.77 -16.04 -8.85
C VAL A 23 6.01 -16.98 -7.65
N ASN A 24 7.27 -17.32 -7.39
CA ASN A 24 7.65 -18.25 -6.33
C ASN A 24 8.14 -17.57 -5.03
N MET A 25 8.15 -16.24 -4.99
CA MET A 25 8.60 -15.48 -3.83
C MET A 25 7.47 -15.27 -2.83
N SER A 26 7.79 -15.21 -1.54
CA SER A 26 6.89 -14.66 -0.53
C SER A 26 6.64 -13.15 -0.79
N SER A 27 5.67 -12.58 -0.11
CA SER A 27 5.37 -11.14 -0.22
C SER A 27 6.54 -10.26 0.13
N ILE A 28 7.20 -10.62 1.24
CA ILE A 28 8.34 -9.89 1.78
C ILE A 28 9.52 -9.98 0.81
N GLU A 29 9.76 -11.16 0.24
CA GLU A 29 10.83 -11.36 -0.74
C GLU A 29 10.57 -10.59 -2.03
N ALA A 30 9.34 -10.63 -2.56
CA ALA A 30 8.97 -9.90 -3.77
C ALA A 30 9.09 -8.38 -3.59
N TYR A 31 8.65 -7.86 -2.44
CA TYR A 31 8.83 -6.47 -2.07
C TYR A 31 10.31 -6.09 -1.94
N ALA A 32 11.10 -6.88 -1.19
CA ALA A 32 12.52 -6.63 -1.01
C ALA A 32 13.27 -6.65 -2.36
N TYR A 33 12.91 -7.58 -3.24
CA TYR A 33 13.45 -7.65 -4.59
C TYR A 33 13.13 -6.41 -5.42
N ALA A 34 11.88 -5.92 -5.38
CA ALA A 34 11.48 -4.72 -6.10
C ALA A 34 12.25 -3.47 -5.63
N ILE A 35 12.48 -3.33 -4.32
CA ILE A 35 13.28 -2.25 -3.75
C ILE A 35 14.75 -2.36 -4.15
N ASP A 36 15.32 -3.57 -4.17
CA ASP A 36 16.70 -3.79 -4.61
C ASP A 36 16.90 -3.42 -6.09
N GLU A 37 15.99 -3.84 -6.97
CA GLU A 37 16.01 -3.47 -8.39
C GLU A 37 15.84 -1.95 -8.57
N TYR A 38 14.97 -1.31 -7.80
CA TYR A 38 14.89 0.15 -7.78
C TYR A 38 16.23 0.80 -7.37
N CYS A 39 16.88 0.29 -6.34
CA CYS A 39 18.17 0.82 -5.88
C CYS A 39 19.25 0.71 -6.95
N LYS A 40 19.34 -0.42 -7.66
CA LYS A 40 20.25 -0.62 -8.79
C LYS A 40 19.98 0.38 -9.91
N LEU A 41 18.70 0.54 -10.25
CA LEU A 41 18.27 1.49 -11.28
C LEU A 41 18.56 2.94 -10.88
N PHE A 42 18.33 3.30 -9.61
CA PHE A 42 18.65 4.63 -9.08
C PHE A 42 20.13 4.95 -9.23
N VAL A 43 21.01 4.00 -8.91
CA VAL A 43 22.47 4.20 -9.04
C VAL A 43 22.86 4.43 -10.50
N SER A 44 22.34 3.63 -11.42
CA SER A 44 22.66 3.73 -12.85
C SER A 44 22.10 4.98 -13.55
N ASN A 45 21.00 5.56 -13.03
CA ASN A 45 20.36 6.76 -13.58
C ASN A 45 20.35 7.94 -12.60
N ARG A 46 21.37 8.00 -11.75
CA ARG A 46 21.42 8.93 -10.61
C ARG A 46 21.29 10.41 -11.00
N SER A 47 21.87 10.83 -12.12
CA SER A 47 21.79 12.21 -12.58
C SER A 47 20.34 12.67 -12.76
N ASP A 48 19.56 11.89 -13.46
CA ASP A 48 18.21 12.25 -13.90
C ASP A 48 17.20 12.09 -12.76
N ILE A 49 17.22 10.94 -12.11
CA ILE A 49 16.32 10.63 -10.98
C ILE A 49 16.56 11.56 -9.79
N SER A 50 17.82 11.86 -9.45
CA SER A 50 18.13 12.73 -8.32
C SER A 50 17.67 14.17 -8.53
N HIS A 51 17.70 14.66 -9.78
CA HIS A 51 17.19 16.00 -10.08
C HIS A 51 15.68 16.07 -9.83
N TYR A 52 14.93 15.08 -10.29
CA TYR A 52 13.49 15.00 -10.07
C TYR A 52 13.15 15.02 -8.56
N PHE A 53 13.76 14.13 -7.76
CA PHE A 53 13.47 14.07 -6.33
C PHE A 53 13.90 15.29 -5.56
N ARG A 54 15.01 15.96 -5.96
CA ARG A 54 15.40 17.23 -5.35
C ARG A 54 14.39 18.33 -5.65
N THR A 55 13.86 18.38 -6.86
CA THR A 55 12.83 19.36 -7.24
C THR A 55 11.55 19.11 -6.46
N LEU A 56 11.07 17.86 -6.42
CA LEU A 56 9.89 17.47 -5.64
C LEU A 56 10.06 17.82 -4.16
N TYR A 57 11.20 17.48 -3.56
CA TYR A 57 11.50 17.82 -2.16
C TYR A 57 11.46 19.33 -1.90
N ARG A 58 12.01 20.13 -2.80
CA ARG A 58 11.97 21.61 -2.70
C ARG A 58 10.54 22.13 -2.76
N LEU A 59 9.73 21.64 -3.70
CA LEU A 59 8.32 22.03 -3.80
C LEU A 59 7.55 21.70 -2.54
N LEU A 60 7.72 20.49 -1.99
CA LEU A 60 7.10 20.07 -0.74
C LEU A 60 7.56 20.94 0.43
N THR A 61 8.86 21.26 0.51
CA THR A 61 9.42 22.13 1.57
C THR A 61 8.87 23.55 1.48
N ILE A 62 8.70 24.11 0.28
CA ILE A 62 8.08 25.43 0.08
C ILE A 62 6.64 25.41 0.55
N ALA A 63 5.87 24.37 0.18
CA ALA A 63 4.49 24.21 0.63
C ALA A 63 4.39 24.07 2.17
N ASP A 64 5.30 23.29 2.77
CA ASP A 64 5.39 23.08 4.22
C ASP A 64 5.75 24.37 4.99
N SER A 65 6.67 25.16 4.46
CA SER A 65 7.13 26.41 5.09
C SER A 65 6.24 27.62 4.82
N CYS A 66 5.15 27.47 4.09
CA CYS A 66 4.28 28.58 3.70
C CYS A 66 3.69 29.28 4.95
N PRO A 67 3.94 30.59 5.16
CA PRO A 67 3.54 31.31 6.37
C PRO A 67 2.07 31.72 6.41
N LEU A 68 1.28 31.37 5.39
CA LEU A 68 -0.14 31.73 5.32
C LEU A 68 -0.92 31.09 6.47
N ASN A 69 -1.53 31.92 7.29
CA ASN A 69 -2.28 31.57 8.48
C ASN A 69 -3.38 30.54 8.18
N GLY A 70 -3.13 29.30 8.60
CA GLY A 70 -4.08 28.22 8.58
C GLY A 70 -3.64 26.99 7.77
N GLY A 71 -3.80 25.80 8.33
CA GLY A 71 -3.47 24.51 7.70
C GLY A 71 -4.09 24.32 6.31
N ASN A 72 -5.17 25.04 5.99
CA ASN A 72 -5.85 25.05 4.70
C ASN A 72 -4.96 25.56 3.52
N ALA A 73 -4.02 26.50 3.77
CA ALA A 73 -3.19 27.04 2.70
C ALA A 73 -2.11 26.04 2.26
N LYS A 74 -1.43 25.39 3.21
CA LYS A 74 -0.44 24.34 2.94
C LYS A 74 -1.09 23.21 2.12
N MET A 75 -2.24 22.74 2.56
CA MET A 75 -2.98 21.67 1.86
C MET A 75 -3.42 22.05 0.44
N LYS A 76 -3.69 23.33 0.14
CA LYS A 76 -3.96 23.77 -1.24
C LYS A 76 -2.76 23.55 -2.16
N TYR A 77 -1.56 23.94 -1.71
CA TYR A 77 -0.33 23.71 -2.50
C TYR A 77 -0.02 22.23 -2.65
N ILE A 78 -0.18 21.45 -1.59
CA ILE A 78 0.01 20.00 -1.65
C ILE A 78 -0.98 19.34 -2.63
N LYS A 79 -2.25 19.75 -2.63
CA LYS A 79 -3.24 19.26 -3.60
C LYS A 79 -2.86 19.60 -5.04
N ILE A 80 -2.29 20.79 -5.28
CA ILE A 80 -1.79 21.17 -6.60
C ILE A 80 -0.61 20.28 -7.01
N ILE A 81 0.38 20.09 -6.12
CA ILE A 81 1.53 19.20 -6.40
C ILE A 81 1.02 17.79 -6.72
N ARG A 82 0.12 17.26 -5.89
CA ARG A 82 -0.45 15.93 -6.05
C ARG A 82 -1.19 15.75 -7.39
N SER A 83 -1.93 16.77 -7.84
CA SER A 83 -2.67 16.71 -9.10
C SER A 83 -1.78 16.74 -10.35
N GLN A 84 -0.50 17.05 -10.21
CA GLN A 84 0.46 17.04 -11.30
C GLN A 84 1.25 15.73 -11.40
N LEU A 85 1.11 14.84 -10.42
CA LEU A 85 1.82 13.57 -10.43
C LEU A 85 1.04 12.53 -11.23
N SER A 86 1.71 11.91 -12.19
CA SER A 86 1.20 10.73 -12.90
C SER A 86 1.33 9.47 -12.04
N ASP A 87 0.61 8.41 -12.41
CA ASP A 87 0.70 7.10 -11.75
C ASP A 87 2.12 6.55 -11.75
N ASP A 88 2.84 6.72 -12.85
CA ASP A 88 4.24 6.35 -12.98
C ASP A 88 5.15 7.10 -12.00
N GLU A 89 4.91 8.39 -11.81
CA GLU A 89 5.65 9.20 -10.84
C GLU A 89 5.31 8.82 -9.40
N LEU A 90 4.04 8.51 -9.11
CA LEU A 90 3.62 7.99 -7.80
C LEU A 90 4.30 6.66 -7.47
N LEU A 91 4.40 5.74 -8.44
CA LEU A 91 5.16 4.50 -8.29
C LEU A 91 6.63 4.75 -8.00
N LEU A 92 7.26 5.65 -8.74
CA LEU A 92 8.67 6.00 -8.56
C LEU A 92 8.92 6.64 -7.18
N ILE A 93 8.01 7.50 -6.72
CA ILE A 93 8.04 8.09 -5.38
C ILE A 93 7.89 7.01 -4.31
N TYR A 94 6.99 6.05 -4.51
CA TYR A 94 6.78 4.92 -3.61
C TYR A 94 8.06 4.12 -3.41
N TYR A 95 8.69 3.62 -4.48
CA TYR A 95 9.94 2.85 -4.39
C TYR A 95 11.08 3.68 -3.79
N ASN A 96 11.16 4.97 -4.14
CA ASN A 96 12.16 5.86 -3.54
C ASN A 96 11.96 5.97 -2.02
N CYS A 97 10.72 6.09 -1.56
CA CYS A 97 10.41 6.20 -0.13
C CYS A 97 10.80 4.95 0.66
N HIS A 98 10.75 3.78 0.05
CA HIS A 98 11.17 2.53 0.67
C HIS A 98 12.67 2.26 0.53
N SER A 99 13.39 3.03 -0.28
CA SER A 99 14.84 2.95 -0.43
C SER A 99 15.58 3.83 0.61
N THR A 100 16.89 3.67 0.69
CA THR A 100 17.74 4.53 1.52
C THR A 100 17.89 5.96 0.98
N TYR A 101 17.45 6.23 -0.25
CA TYR A 101 17.66 7.51 -0.93
C TYR A 101 16.63 8.58 -0.58
N ALA A 102 15.47 8.22 -0.03
CA ALA A 102 14.40 9.18 0.26
C ALA A 102 14.72 10.17 1.38
N GLY A 103 15.52 9.77 2.35
CA GLY A 103 16.01 10.64 3.41
C GLY A 103 14.92 11.55 4.01
N LYS A 104 15.13 12.87 3.86
CA LYS A 104 14.23 13.90 4.43
C LYS A 104 12.86 14.00 3.73
N SER A 105 12.73 13.49 2.50
CA SER A 105 11.48 13.61 1.74
C SER A 105 10.39 12.67 2.28
N ARG A 106 10.74 11.53 2.89
CA ARG A 106 9.79 10.57 3.47
C ARG A 106 8.79 11.24 4.40
N ARG A 107 9.28 12.06 5.35
CA ARG A 107 8.43 12.77 6.30
C ARG A 107 7.36 13.59 5.58
N LEU A 108 7.73 14.40 4.61
CA LEU A 108 6.79 15.26 3.90
C LEU A 108 5.81 14.45 3.03
N ILE A 109 6.29 13.39 2.38
CA ILE A 109 5.46 12.51 1.55
C ILE A 109 4.42 11.81 2.42
N SER A 110 4.80 11.32 3.59
CA SER A 110 3.90 10.69 4.56
C SER A 110 2.94 11.70 5.18
N GLU A 111 3.45 12.80 5.77
CA GLU A 111 2.66 13.83 6.45
C GLU A 111 1.57 14.43 5.55
N TYR A 112 1.88 14.60 4.27
CA TYR A 112 0.94 15.16 3.30
C TYR A 112 0.22 14.12 2.44
N ASN A 113 0.33 12.84 2.77
CA ASN A 113 -0.27 11.71 2.05
C ASN A 113 -0.14 11.87 0.53
N LEU A 114 1.08 12.08 0.05
CA LEU A 114 1.35 12.35 -1.36
C LEU A 114 0.96 11.16 -2.26
N LEU A 115 1.06 9.93 -1.71
CA LEU A 115 0.74 8.69 -2.40
C LEU A 115 -0.75 8.30 -2.35
N LYS A 116 -1.64 9.21 -1.91
CA LYS A 116 -3.08 8.93 -1.76
C LYS A 116 -3.75 8.31 -2.99
N HIS A 117 -3.28 8.66 -4.18
CA HIS A 117 -3.85 8.20 -5.44
C HIS A 117 -3.05 7.07 -6.10
N LEU A 118 -2.00 6.58 -5.43
CA LEU A 118 -1.31 5.38 -5.89
C LEU A 118 -2.21 4.17 -5.66
N SER A 119 -2.70 3.56 -6.73
CA SER A 119 -3.38 2.28 -6.62
C SER A 119 -2.37 1.21 -6.20
N PRO A 120 -2.58 0.53 -5.06
CA PRO A 120 -1.66 -0.51 -4.59
C PRO A 120 -1.47 -1.64 -5.60
N ILE A 121 -2.50 -1.91 -6.41
CA ILE A 121 -2.49 -2.95 -7.45
C ILE A 121 -1.47 -2.66 -8.54
N HIS A 122 -1.17 -1.40 -8.81
CA HIS A 122 -0.21 -1.02 -9.84
C HIS A 122 1.25 -1.21 -9.42
N LYS A 123 1.52 -1.62 -8.19
CA LYS A 123 2.88 -1.95 -7.75
C LYS A 123 3.38 -3.19 -8.47
N PHE A 124 4.61 -3.11 -8.95
CA PHE A 124 5.16 -4.14 -9.84
C PHE A 124 5.28 -5.50 -9.16
N GLU A 125 5.59 -5.53 -7.86
CA GLU A 125 5.64 -6.75 -7.06
C GLU A 125 4.27 -7.41 -6.87
N ILE A 126 3.18 -6.65 -7.06
CA ILE A 126 1.80 -7.17 -6.98
C ILE A 126 1.32 -7.65 -8.35
N ILE A 127 1.34 -6.79 -9.36
CA ILE A 127 0.85 -7.11 -10.71
C ILE A 127 1.53 -8.36 -11.27
N ASN A 128 2.85 -8.42 -11.15
CA ASN A 128 3.63 -9.45 -11.81
C ASN A 128 3.56 -10.80 -11.14
N ARG A 129 3.26 -10.82 -9.84
CA ARG A 129 3.20 -12.06 -9.07
C ARG A 129 1.96 -12.90 -9.39
N PHE A 130 0.86 -12.27 -9.71
CA PHE A 130 -0.42 -12.94 -9.79
C PHE A 130 -0.88 -13.27 -11.21
N GLN A 131 -0.19 -12.81 -12.26
CA GLN A 131 -0.58 -12.98 -13.68
C GLN A 131 -2.09 -12.71 -13.89
N ILE A 132 -2.57 -11.60 -13.35
CA ILE A 132 -3.98 -11.33 -13.18
C ILE A 132 -4.52 -10.64 -14.42
N GLY A 133 -5.65 -11.13 -14.93
CA GLY A 133 -6.39 -10.45 -15.98
C GLY A 133 -7.09 -9.18 -15.48
N ASP A 134 -7.37 -8.25 -16.39
CA ASP A 134 -7.96 -6.95 -16.09
C ASP A 134 -9.29 -7.05 -15.33
N ASP A 135 -10.10 -8.06 -15.59
CA ASP A 135 -11.38 -8.32 -14.91
C ASP A 135 -11.19 -8.62 -13.41
N VAL A 136 -10.09 -9.29 -13.06
CA VAL A 136 -9.75 -9.60 -11.67
C VAL A 136 -9.23 -8.35 -10.97
N ILE A 137 -8.41 -7.54 -11.64
CA ILE A 137 -7.92 -6.25 -11.13
C ILE A 137 -9.11 -5.35 -10.76
N ILE A 138 -10.07 -5.18 -11.67
CA ILE A 138 -11.27 -4.36 -11.43
C ILE A 138 -12.07 -4.87 -10.22
N ARG A 139 -12.19 -6.19 -10.04
CA ARG A 139 -12.89 -6.74 -8.88
C ARG A 139 -12.20 -6.45 -7.56
N ILE A 140 -10.87 -6.50 -7.54
CA ILE A 140 -10.09 -6.22 -6.34
C ILE A 140 -10.15 -4.73 -6.00
N GLU A 141 -10.02 -3.85 -6.99
CA GLU A 141 -10.17 -2.40 -6.79
C GLU A 141 -11.54 -2.09 -6.21
N ASN A 142 -12.61 -2.63 -6.79
CA ASN A 142 -13.95 -2.45 -6.26
C ASN A 142 -14.11 -2.99 -4.83
N PHE A 143 -13.51 -4.13 -4.51
CA PHE A 143 -13.54 -4.67 -3.16
C PHE A 143 -12.78 -3.76 -2.18
N TYR A 144 -11.59 -3.34 -2.56
CA TYR A 144 -10.75 -2.44 -1.77
C TYR A 144 -11.46 -1.10 -1.51
N ASP A 145 -12.06 -0.50 -2.53
CA ASP A 145 -12.79 0.76 -2.42
C ASP A 145 -13.99 0.66 -1.45
N ILE A 146 -14.64 -0.51 -1.43
CA ILE A 146 -15.76 -0.77 -0.51
C ILE A 146 -15.26 -0.93 0.93
N VAL A 147 -14.20 -1.71 1.18
CA VAL A 147 -13.79 -2.09 2.53
C VAL A 147 -12.81 -1.12 3.18
N SER A 148 -11.98 -0.41 2.40
CA SER A 148 -10.94 0.46 2.95
C SER A 148 -11.45 1.59 3.86
N PRO A 149 -12.58 2.27 3.59
CA PRO A 149 -13.13 3.26 4.51
C PRO A 149 -13.52 2.65 5.86
N HIS A 150 -14.06 1.43 5.85
CA HIS A 150 -14.46 0.73 7.08
C HIS A 150 -13.26 0.25 7.88
N ILE A 151 -12.19 -0.17 7.20
CA ILE A 151 -10.91 -0.52 7.85
C ILE A 151 -10.33 0.71 8.55
N VAL A 152 -10.29 1.85 7.87
CA VAL A 152 -9.79 3.11 8.45
C VAL A 152 -10.62 3.53 9.66
N GLU A 153 -11.94 3.46 9.57
CA GLU A 153 -12.85 3.76 10.67
C GLU A 153 -12.61 2.82 11.87
N PHE A 154 -12.52 1.52 11.61
CA PHE A 154 -12.29 0.50 12.64
C PHE A 154 -10.94 0.70 13.34
N VAL A 155 -9.86 0.86 12.60
CA VAL A 155 -8.52 1.07 13.17
C VAL A 155 -8.45 2.36 13.97
N ASN A 156 -9.06 3.44 13.49
CA ASN A 156 -9.14 4.69 14.27
C ASN A 156 -9.93 4.51 15.58
N PHE A 157 -11.05 3.76 15.54
CA PHE A 157 -11.82 3.45 16.75
C PHE A 157 -10.95 2.67 17.75
N VAL A 158 -10.25 1.62 17.31
CA VAL A 158 -9.35 0.84 18.16
C VAL A 158 -8.24 1.71 18.73
N CYS A 159 -7.62 2.59 17.93
CA CYS A 159 -6.57 3.50 18.39
C CYS A 159 -7.06 4.49 19.47
N ASP A 160 -8.32 4.85 19.47
CA ASP A 160 -8.91 5.75 20.46
C ASP A 160 -9.48 4.99 21.68
N ASN A 161 -9.66 3.64 21.63
CA ASN A 161 -10.35 2.81 22.62
C ASN A 161 -9.68 1.44 22.82
N PHE A 162 -8.40 1.41 23.18
CA PHE A 162 -7.62 0.17 23.34
C PHE A 162 -8.10 -0.79 24.45
N GLU A 163 -8.97 -0.35 25.34
CA GLU A 163 -9.47 -1.17 26.46
C GLU A 163 -10.75 -1.94 26.11
N ASP A 164 -11.37 -1.62 24.99
CA ASP A 164 -12.66 -2.19 24.60
C ASP A 164 -12.50 -3.15 23.40
N ALA A 165 -12.86 -4.42 23.58
CA ALA A 165 -12.98 -5.37 22.48
C ALA A 165 -14.04 -4.86 21.47
N HIS A 166 -13.76 -4.99 20.19
CA HIS A 166 -14.64 -4.50 19.14
C HIS A 166 -14.68 -5.43 17.93
N GLU A 167 -15.86 -5.59 17.36
CA GLU A 167 -16.03 -6.39 16.14
C GLU A 167 -16.92 -5.63 15.13
N LYS A 168 -16.63 -5.84 13.85
CA LYS A 168 -17.44 -5.31 12.75
C LYS A 168 -17.43 -6.29 11.58
N GLU A 169 -18.60 -6.58 11.06
CA GLU A 169 -18.80 -7.48 9.92
C GLU A 169 -19.51 -6.77 8.79
N MET A 170 -19.15 -7.10 7.55
CA MET A 170 -19.84 -6.60 6.37
C MET A 170 -19.91 -7.66 5.27
N GLU A 171 -21.06 -7.80 4.65
CA GLU A 171 -21.25 -8.66 3.49
C GLU A 171 -20.83 -7.92 2.21
N VAL A 172 -19.86 -8.50 1.46
CA VAL A 172 -19.43 -7.97 0.16
C VAL A 172 -20.09 -8.81 -0.94
N LYS A 173 -21.28 -8.39 -1.33
CA LYS A 173 -22.16 -9.16 -2.25
C LYS A 173 -21.50 -9.51 -3.58
N ASN A 174 -20.77 -8.56 -4.17
CA ASN A 174 -20.11 -8.75 -5.47
C ASN A 174 -19.00 -9.81 -5.45
N MET A 175 -18.47 -10.12 -4.27
CA MET A 175 -17.42 -11.10 -4.06
C MET A 175 -17.90 -12.39 -3.41
N ASN A 176 -19.17 -12.43 -3.02
CA ASN A 176 -19.76 -13.55 -2.29
C ASN A 176 -18.95 -13.96 -1.06
N CYS A 177 -18.43 -12.96 -0.34
CA CYS A 177 -17.66 -13.12 0.88
C CYS A 177 -18.16 -12.18 1.98
N ILE A 178 -17.78 -12.51 3.21
CA ILE A 178 -17.98 -11.69 4.39
C ILE A 178 -16.61 -11.16 4.79
N PHE A 179 -16.51 -9.87 5.04
CA PHE A 179 -15.34 -9.23 5.59
C PHE A 179 -15.58 -8.93 7.07
N GLN A 180 -14.70 -9.44 7.92
CA GLN A 180 -14.79 -9.29 9.36
C GLN A 180 -13.55 -8.57 9.90
N MET A 181 -13.75 -7.74 10.90
CA MET A 181 -12.73 -6.99 11.62
C MET A 181 -12.98 -7.22 13.10
N GLU A 182 -11.99 -7.72 13.80
CA GLU A 182 -12.07 -8.04 15.22
C GLU A 182 -10.88 -7.42 15.95
N TYR A 183 -11.12 -6.92 17.15
CA TYR A 183 -10.10 -6.44 18.07
C TYR A 183 -10.41 -6.97 19.48
N ASP A 184 -9.43 -7.64 20.06
CA ASP A 184 -9.40 -8.05 21.47
C ASP A 184 -8.01 -7.71 22.02
N GLU A 185 -6.99 -8.53 21.76
CA GLU A 185 -5.58 -8.22 22.05
C GLU A 185 -4.86 -7.69 20.81
N ASP A 186 -5.21 -8.23 19.63
CA ASP A 186 -4.68 -7.86 18.32
C ASP A 186 -5.83 -7.50 17.37
N ILE A 187 -5.53 -6.80 16.27
CA ILE A 187 -6.50 -6.60 15.20
C ILE A 187 -6.43 -7.77 14.22
N VAL A 188 -7.57 -8.40 14.00
CA VAL A 188 -7.74 -9.49 13.05
C VAL A 188 -8.69 -9.06 11.93
N PHE A 189 -8.22 -9.13 10.70
CA PHE A 189 -9.03 -8.96 9.51
C PHE A 189 -9.26 -10.31 8.86
N SER A 190 -10.51 -10.68 8.61
CA SER A 190 -10.88 -11.96 8.04
C SER A 190 -11.74 -11.81 6.79
N ILE A 191 -11.43 -12.61 5.75
CA ILE A 191 -12.29 -12.78 4.59
C ILE A 191 -12.83 -14.19 4.61
N VAL A 192 -14.14 -14.31 4.75
CA VAL A 192 -14.86 -15.59 4.78
C VAL A 192 -15.54 -15.81 3.43
N CYS A 193 -15.09 -16.79 2.67
CA CYS A 193 -15.59 -17.10 1.34
C CYS A 193 -16.46 -18.35 1.35
N LYS A 194 -17.73 -18.22 0.90
CA LYS A 194 -18.72 -19.32 0.84
C LYS A 194 -18.33 -20.43 -0.14
N LYS A 195 -17.50 -20.13 -1.15
CA LYS A 195 -16.92 -21.11 -2.07
C LYS A 195 -15.51 -20.67 -2.42
N SER A 196 -14.52 -21.50 -2.10
CA SER A 196 -13.15 -21.28 -2.53
C SER A 196 -12.94 -21.83 -3.93
N ASN A 197 -12.33 -21.01 -4.79
CA ASN A 197 -11.72 -21.44 -6.05
C ASN A 197 -10.39 -20.69 -6.22
N ALA A 198 -9.57 -21.09 -7.20
CA ALA A 198 -8.28 -20.48 -7.43
C ALA A 198 -8.32 -18.93 -7.59
N ASN A 199 -9.40 -18.41 -8.18
CA ASN A 199 -9.59 -16.97 -8.32
C ASN A 199 -9.87 -16.29 -6.97
N THR A 200 -10.67 -16.93 -6.10
CA THR A 200 -10.95 -16.41 -4.75
C THR A 200 -9.67 -16.38 -3.90
N GLU A 201 -8.85 -17.42 -3.99
CA GLU A 201 -7.57 -17.49 -3.27
C GLU A 201 -6.60 -16.38 -3.73
N ASN A 202 -6.47 -16.15 -5.02
CA ASN A 202 -5.65 -15.07 -5.56
C ASN A 202 -6.17 -13.69 -5.15
N LEU A 203 -7.49 -13.47 -5.21
CA LEU A 203 -8.15 -12.25 -4.74
C LEU A 203 -7.84 -11.98 -3.27
N THR A 204 -7.95 -13.01 -2.44
CA THR A 204 -7.70 -12.88 -1.00
C THR A 204 -6.23 -12.58 -0.70
N LYS A 205 -5.31 -13.28 -1.36
CA LYS A 205 -3.88 -12.99 -1.23
C LYS A 205 -3.56 -11.56 -1.63
N MET A 206 -4.12 -11.06 -2.73
CA MET A 206 -3.94 -9.67 -3.14
C MET A 206 -4.54 -8.69 -2.15
N PHE A 207 -5.73 -8.95 -1.65
CA PHE A 207 -6.35 -8.09 -0.65
C PHE A 207 -5.48 -7.96 0.60
N MET A 208 -4.82 -9.03 1.04
CA MET A 208 -3.89 -8.96 2.17
C MET A 208 -2.71 -8.03 1.90
N TYR A 209 -2.23 -7.93 0.65
CA TYR A 209 -1.22 -6.93 0.28
C TYR A 209 -1.78 -5.51 0.32
N LEU A 210 -3.01 -5.31 -0.20
CA LEU A 210 -3.65 -4.02 -0.17
C LEU A 210 -3.90 -3.54 1.26
N LEU A 211 -4.27 -4.46 2.13
CA LEU A 211 -4.46 -4.20 3.56
C LEU A 211 -3.15 -3.81 4.23
N HIS A 212 -2.06 -4.53 3.94
CA HIS A 212 -0.73 -4.17 4.43
C HIS A 212 -0.34 -2.75 4.00
N ASP A 213 -0.56 -2.42 2.75
CA ASP A 213 -0.29 -1.08 2.24
C ASP A 213 -1.14 -0.01 2.89
N LEU A 214 -2.44 -0.26 3.06
CA LEU A 214 -3.35 0.67 3.72
C LEU A 214 -2.90 0.98 5.15
N LEU A 215 -2.49 -0.06 5.87
CA LEU A 215 -2.10 0.07 7.28
C LEU A 215 -0.69 0.66 7.44
N PHE A 216 0.24 0.35 6.55
CA PHE A 216 1.66 0.62 6.75
C PHE A 216 2.33 1.49 5.68
N LEU A 217 1.59 1.93 4.66
CA LEU A 217 2.15 2.75 3.58
C LEU A 217 2.72 4.08 4.07
N SER A 218 2.12 4.68 5.09
CA SER A 218 2.60 5.91 5.72
C SER A 218 3.83 5.70 6.61
N GLN A 219 4.17 4.44 6.92
CA GLN A 219 5.29 4.07 7.77
C GLN A 219 6.40 3.46 6.93
N PHE A 220 7.24 4.28 6.36
CA PHE A 220 8.44 3.84 5.63
C PHE A 220 9.54 3.28 6.57
N GLU A 221 9.15 2.73 7.72
CA GLU A 221 10.08 2.14 8.68
C GLU A 221 10.45 0.72 8.27
N THR A 222 11.74 0.44 8.26
CA THR A 222 12.34 -0.86 7.97
C THR A 222 12.35 -1.76 9.21
N GLY A 223 11.26 -1.85 9.96
CA GLY A 223 11.11 -2.77 11.10
C GLY A 223 10.44 -4.08 10.66
N GLU A 224 10.88 -5.21 11.19
CA GLU A 224 10.10 -6.44 11.12
C GLU A 224 8.77 -6.20 11.85
N LYS A 225 7.69 -6.15 11.10
CA LYS A 225 6.34 -6.06 11.65
C LYS A 225 5.83 -7.47 11.85
N THR A 226 5.32 -7.75 13.02
CA THR A 226 4.79 -9.07 13.34
C THR A 226 3.39 -9.20 12.74
N ILE A 227 3.37 -9.57 11.47
CA ILE A 227 2.16 -9.83 10.71
C ILE A 227 2.05 -11.33 10.51
N THR A 228 0.95 -11.91 10.92
CA THR A 228 0.66 -13.32 10.65
C THR A 228 -0.50 -13.43 9.68
N THR A 229 -0.34 -14.30 8.69
CA THR A 229 -1.41 -14.66 7.75
C THR A 229 -1.73 -16.12 7.92
N ASN A 230 -3.01 -16.47 8.00
CA ASN A 230 -3.48 -17.84 8.10
C ASN A 230 -4.56 -18.13 7.07
N ASN A 231 -4.65 -19.38 6.63
CA ASN A 231 -5.70 -19.89 5.77
C ASN A 231 -6.27 -21.16 6.40
N SER A 232 -7.55 -21.18 6.68
CA SER A 232 -8.25 -22.30 7.26
C SER A 232 -9.56 -22.59 6.54
N ILE A 233 -10.09 -23.79 6.74
CA ILE A 233 -11.43 -24.15 6.26
C ILE A 233 -12.26 -24.42 7.52
N ASP A 234 -13.38 -23.70 7.64
CA ASP A 234 -14.35 -23.98 8.69
C ASP A 234 -15.00 -25.35 8.44
N SER A 235 -14.76 -26.28 9.32
CA SER A 235 -15.23 -27.66 9.22
C SER A 235 -16.76 -27.78 9.28
N SER A 236 -17.46 -26.79 9.83
CA SER A 236 -18.92 -26.81 9.97
C SER A 236 -19.64 -26.28 8.74
N THR A 237 -19.10 -25.28 8.09
CA THR A 237 -19.70 -24.60 6.92
C THR A 237 -19.01 -24.94 5.61
N GLY A 238 -17.78 -25.45 5.65
CA GLY A 238 -16.93 -25.65 4.48
C GLY A 238 -16.44 -24.33 3.86
N TYR A 239 -16.57 -23.21 4.58
CA TYR A 239 -16.10 -21.91 4.11
C TYR A 239 -14.59 -21.79 4.26
N SER A 240 -13.95 -21.13 3.30
CA SER A 240 -12.54 -20.78 3.41
C SER A 240 -12.41 -19.44 4.15
N ILE A 241 -11.61 -19.43 5.21
CA ILE A 241 -11.33 -18.26 6.06
C ILE A 241 -9.87 -17.86 5.86
N TYR A 242 -9.67 -16.65 5.45
CA TYR A 242 -8.33 -16.03 5.31
C TYR A 242 -8.20 -14.94 6.35
N THR A 243 -7.21 -15.05 7.21
CA THR A 243 -6.98 -14.09 8.30
C THR A 243 -5.68 -13.34 8.13
N TYR A 244 -5.69 -12.09 8.55
CA TYR A 244 -4.54 -11.20 8.62
C TYR A 244 -4.55 -10.55 9.99
N THR A 245 -3.57 -10.90 10.82
CA THR A 245 -3.45 -10.41 12.19
C THR A 245 -2.33 -9.39 12.28
N VAL A 246 -2.62 -8.26 12.90
CA VAL A 246 -1.68 -7.16 13.15
C VAL A 246 -1.62 -6.90 14.64
N HIS A 247 -0.43 -6.93 15.21
CA HIS A 247 -0.23 -6.64 16.63
C HIS A 247 -0.55 -5.17 16.94
N VAL A 248 -1.26 -4.96 18.04
CA VAL A 248 -1.71 -3.62 18.46
C VAL A 248 -0.55 -2.63 18.64
N GLU A 249 0.62 -3.10 19.08
CA GLU A 249 1.80 -2.24 19.23
C GLU A 249 2.32 -1.68 17.90
N ASP A 250 2.12 -2.41 16.80
CA ASP A 250 2.46 -1.92 15.46
C ASP A 250 1.44 -0.88 14.98
N ILE A 251 0.18 -0.99 15.43
CA ILE A 251 -0.91 -0.08 15.07
C ILE A 251 -0.83 1.23 15.83
N LYS A 252 -0.42 1.24 17.10
CA LYS A 252 -0.21 2.48 17.88
C LYS A 252 0.72 3.48 17.21
N LYS A 253 1.53 3.02 16.26
CA LYS A 253 2.43 3.85 15.44
C LYS A 253 1.77 4.31 14.14
N ILE A 254 0.57 3.81 13.79
CA ILE A 254 -0.11 4.14 12.55
C ILE A 254 -0.85 5.46 12.73
N THR A 255 -0.36 6.51 12.08
CA THR A 255 -1.15 7.72 11.87
C THR A 255 -1.95 7.52 10.58
N ILE A 256 -3.07 6.79 10.66
CA ILE A 256 -4.04 6.78 9.56
C ILE A 256 -4.66 8.17 9.56
N ASP A 257 -4.56 8.89 8.43
CA ASP A 257 -5.00 10.27 8.25
C ASP A 257 -6.30 10.57 9.02
N LYS A 258 -6.16 11.19 10.17
CA LYS A 258 -7.27 11.94 10.75
C LYS A 258 -7.52 13.10 9.78
N LYS A 259 -8.63 13.02 9.04
CA LYS A 259 -9.10 14.09 8.14
C LYS A 259 -9.26 15.41 8.85
#